data_9cfd8e11beb2804cc7b68f7428437850
#
_entry.id   9cfd8e11beb2804cc7b68f7428437850
#
_cell.length_a   1.000
_cell.length_b   1.000
_cell.length_c   1.000
_cell.angle_alpha   90.00
_cell.angle_beta   90.00
_cell.angle_gamma   90.00
#
_symmetry.space_group_name_H-M   'P 1'
#
loop_
_entity.id
_entity.type
_entity.pdbx_description
1 polymer ?
#
loop_
_entity_poly.entity_id
_entity_poly.type
_entity_poly.pdbx_seq_one_letter_code
_entity_poly.pdbx_strand_id
1 'polypeptide(L)'
;MFHVYNLMQQFFTLQVSFSEIIYTFAPDFEKETYTMRMNTKSKKMVCALLFVLLAVTGRAQEFEYQGLWYRQLTETTAEVTIQYYHQPMPEGDVVIPEYAENEGRKLQVTGIGDNAFGYTHITSFTLDRLIDFGKYVFSNCRELAHVTLPEGMKELPDNTFNNCSKLASIQLPSSLTTISVAAFAECKSLKEIDIPAGVTALGGSAFYGCPALERVTMGDQVKVFGLYCFSQCVKLKELHIPQQLEQIGLQCFLGCASLERLNFPNTMTQIGMSAFENCTALREVTLSDNVETIPDNCFSGCSSLKVFQMPAAVNSVRFRAFNDAGIESITLPEGIQQIESAAFNCQHLGEVIMKNPKMLTEWPYRVQSDAFSKSVLYFANLHVPEGSRAYYRGQDVWKEFLNVVEDNTSGKEYCEVQVESTGYSTIKVNDEGVGSLLKPYWMEIEKGQPLKLTILLDDASSYSGGTRYVASVKVNGEEMLPVMEVEGNLYQLLLDAVSENLDIVVDIPWRSYAVTISQSSGGNIYVIPASQTRMDVRVTAADGYTIDSIKDYSSSWQTSEQHEHDGKTGVIHYEDWTRDDHTITITYKKK
;
A
#
# COMPACT_ATOMS: atom_id res chain seq x y z
N MET A 1 6.38 43.96 1.38
CA MET A 1 6.92 44.87 0.35
C MET A 1 6.57 44.40 -1.08
N PHE A 2 6.81 43.16 -1.46
CA PHE A 2 6.48 42.64 -2.79
C PHE A 2 4.97 42.73 -3.16
N HIS A 3 4.09 42.48 -2.19
CA HIS A 3 2.64 42.56 -2.40
C HIS A 3 2.16 44.02 -2.58
N VAL A 4 2.76 44.94 -1.85
CA VAL A 4 2.48 46.40 -1.99
C VAL A 4 3.08 46.96 -3.27
N TYR A 5 4.30 46.46 -3.65
CA TYR A 5 4.93 46.84 -4.93
C TYR A 5 4.16 46.33 -6.14
N ASN A 6 3.67 45.09 -6.09
CA ASN A 6 2.81 44.52 -7.13
C ASN A 6 1.44 45.19 -7.21
N LEU A 7 0.84 45.56 -6.07
CA LEU A 7 -0.39 46.38 -6.00
C LEU A 7 -0.17 47.79 -6.57
N MET A 8 1.01 48.38 -6.31
CA MET A 8 1.35 49.68 -6.92
C MET A 8 1.62 49.59 -8.40
N GLN A 9 2.28 48.53 -8.90
CA GLN A 9 2.45 48.29 -10.34
C GLN A 9 1.11 48.03 -11.03
N GLN A 10 0.20 47.30 -10.41
CA GLN A 10 -1.17 47.11 -10.89
C GLN A 10 -1.99 48.42 -10.87
N PHE A 11 -1.73 49.29 -9.89
CA PHE A 11 -2.36 50.58 -9.80
C PHE A 11 -1.94 51.57 -10.90
N PHE A 12 -0.68 51.47 -11.36
CA PHE A 12 -0.18 52.27 -12.47
C PHE A 12 -0.53 51.72 -13.86
N THR A 13 -0.83 50.41 -13.96
CA THR A 13 -1.12 49.75 -15.22
C THR A 13 -2.60 49.46 -15.49
N LEU A 14 -3.42 49.38 -14.44
CA LEU A 14 -4.88 49.17 -14.53
C LEU A 14 -5.56 50.40 -13.94
N GLN A 15 -6.43 51.03 -14.69
CA GLN A 15 -7.33 52.09 -14.19
C GLN A 15 -8.33 51.54 -13.12
N VAL A 16 -7.85 51.10 -11.96
CA VAL A 16 -8.68 50.58 -10.88
C VAL A 16 -9.33 51.77 -10.15
N SER A 17 -10.63 51.76 -9.97
CA SER A 17 -11.37 52.83 -9.34
C SER A 17 -11.08 52.93 -7.83
N PHE A 18 -11.09 54.16 -7.29
CA PHE A 18 -10.79 54.42 -5.88
C PHE A 18 -11.75 53.70 -4.90
N SER A 19 -12.94 53.32 -5.36
CA SER A 19 -13.92 52.51 -4.62
C SER A 19 -13.45 51.07 -4.37
N GLU A 20 -12.70 50.45 -5.28
CA GLU A 20 -12.22 49.07 -5.09
C GLU A 20 -11.11 48.96 -4.05
N ILE A 21 -10.35 50.01 -3.85
CA ILE A 21 -9.30 50.05 -2.81
C ILE A 21 -9.89 50.16 -1.41
N ILE A 22 -10.93 50.98 -1.23
CA ILE A 22 -11.60 51.14 0.08
C ILE A 22 -12.26 49.83 0.50
N TYR A 23 -12.84 49.04 -0.44
CA TYR A 23 -13.45 47.74 -0.14
C TYR A 23 -12.45 46.68 0.28
N THR A 24 -11.21 46.79 -0.17
CA THR A 24 -10.15 45.81 0.21
C THR A 24 -9.64 46.06 1.63
N PHE A 25 -9.68 47.30 2.11
CA PHE A 25 -9.12 47.69 3.42
C PHE A 25 -10.12 48.06 4.50
N ALA A 26 -11.40 48.23 4.16
CA ALA A 26 -12.48 48.56 5.12
C ALA A 26 -13.81 47.96 4.66
N PRO A 27 -14.05 46.65 4.92
CA PRO A 27 -15.24 45.96 4.42
C PRO A 27 -16.57 46.41 5.01
N ASP A 28 -16.57 47.24 6.08
CA ASP A 28 -17.78 47.65 6.83
C ASP A 28 -18.33 49.03 6.45
N PHE A 29 -17.88 49.66 5.36
CA PHE A 29 -18.45 50.92 4.89
C PHE A 29 -19.66 50.70 3.97
N GLU A 30 -20.84 51.11 4.43
CA GLU A 30 -22.08 51.04 3.66
C GLU A 30 -22.03 51.88 2.38
N LYS A 31 -22.68 51.37 1.33
CA LYS A 31 -22.80 51.96 -0.01
C LYS A 31 -23.60 53.27 0.01
N GLU A 32 -22.94 54.36 0.26
CA GLU A 32 -23.44 55.66 -0.22
C GLU A 32 -22.49 56.23 -1.28
N THR A 33 -22.99 56.35 -2.48
CA THR A 33 -22.28 56.86 -3.65
C THR A 33 -22.01 58.34 -3.53
N TYR A 34 -20.85 58.72 -2.98
CA TYR A 34 -20.29 60.06 -3.15
C TYR A 34 -19.14 60.03 -4.15
N THR A 35 -19.43 60.41 -5.40
CA THR A 35 -18.42 60.69 -6.41
C THR A 35 -17.74 62.03 -6.12
N MET A 36 -16.75 62.05 -5.25
CA MET A 36 -15.86 63.18 -5.10
C MET A 36 -14.85 63.25 -6.26
N ARG A 37 -15.07 64.15 -7.21
CA ARG A 37 -14.04 64.47 -8.23
C ARG A 37 -12.90 65.22 -7.56
N MET A 38 -11.90 64.50 -7.08
CA MET A 38 -10.65 65.08 -6.59
C MET A 38 -9.74 65.48 -7.75
N ASN A 39 -9.15 66.68 -7.68
CA ASN A 39 -8.16 67.12 -8.65
C ASN A 39 -6.82 66.37 -8.40
N THR A 40 -5.91 66.43 -9.40
CA THR A 40 -4.62 65.72 -9.36
C THR A 40 -3.74 66.10 -8.16
N LYS A 41 -3.87 67.29 -7.60
CA LYS A 41 -3.14 67.75 -6.42
C LYS A 41 -3.69 67.12 -5.15
N SER A 42 -5.00 67.03 -5.01
CA SER A 42 -5.67 66.39 -3.87
C SER A 42 -5.44 64.89 -3.87
N LYS A 43 -5.40 64.21 -5.04
CA LYS A 43 -5.03 62.80 -5.16
C LYS A 43 -3.60 62.54 -4.70
N LYS A 44 -2.65 63.39 -5.11
CA LYS A 44 -1.23 63.28 -4.67
C LYS A 44 -1.09 63.53 -3.16
N MET A 45 -1.89 64.44 -2.57
CA MET A 45 -1.87 64.74 -1.14
C MET A 45 -2.49 63.61 -0.31
N VAL A 46 -3.58 62.99 -0.76
CA VAL A 46 -4.17 61.81 -0.11
C VAL A 46 -3.27 60.60 -0.24
N CYS A 47 -2.61 60.38 -1.38
CA CYS A 47 -1.58 59.33 -1.50
C CYS A 47 -0.36 59.60 -0.61
N ALA A 48 0.08 60.85 -0.48
CA ALA A 48 1.16 61.23 0.43
C ALA A 48 0.75 61.08 1.90
N LEU A 49 -0.50 61.41 2.26
CA LEU A 49 -1.04 61.19 3.61
C LEU A 49 -1.21 59.70 3.91
N LEU A 50 -1.69 58.90 2.96
CA LEU A 50 -1.73 57.43 3.08
C LEU A 50 -0.30 56.83 3.19
N PHE A 51 0.65 57.40 2.46
CA PHE A 51 2.07 57.02 2.58
C PHE A 51 2.66 57.42 3.93
N VAL A 52 2.32 58.55 4.46
CA VAL A 52 2.72 59.01 5.79
C VAL A 52 1.99 58.20 6.88
N LEU A 53 0.68 57.91 6.72
CA LEU A 53 -0.06 57.03 7.64
C LEU A 53 0.48 55.61 7.64
N LEU A 54 0.81 55.05 6.47
CA LEU A 54 1.47 53.74 6.35
C LEU A 54 2.92 53.76 6.88
N ALA A 55 3.59 54.90 6.83
CA ALA A 55 4.92 55.10 7.41
C ALA A 55 4.88 55.37 8.94
N VAL A 56 3.75 55.88 9.46
CA VAL A 56 3.55 56.13 10.90
C VAL A 56 2.82 54.99 11.59
N THR A 57 2.05 54.15 10.86
CA THR A 57 1.51 52.90 11.40
C THR A 57 2.53 51.79 11.25
N GLY A 58 3.62 51.84 12.05
CA GLY A 58 4.37 50.70 12.47
C GLY A 58 5.02 49.84 11.38
N ARG A 59 5.92 50.40 10.56
CA ARG A 59 7.06 49.56 10.16
C ARG A 59 7.84 49.29 11.44
N ALA A 60 7.76 48.03 11.93
CA ALA A 60 8.71 47.57 12.90
C ALA A 60 10.10 47.91 12.35
N GLN A 61 10.83 48.82 13.01
CA GLN A 61 12.12 49.30 12.53
C GLN A 61 13.12 48.15 12.64
N GLU A 62 13.67 47.75 11.51
CA GLU A 62 14.77 46.78 11.49
C GLU A 62 16.10 47.51 11.70
N PHE A 63 16.98 46.95 12.53
CA PHE A 63 18.28 47.50 12.87
C PHE A 63 19.30 46.38 13.04
N GLU A 64 20.56 46.71 12.88
CA GLU A 64 21.68 45.78 13.04
C GLU A 64 22.31 46.00 14.42
N TYR A 65 22.64 44.89 15.12
CA TYR A 65 23.43 44.88 16.33
C TYR A 65 24.30 43.63 16.41
N GLN A 66 25.60 43.80 16.58
CA GLN A 66 26.60 42.71 16.65
C GLN A 66 26.52 41.70 15.49
N GLY A 67 26.28 42.17 14.28
CA GLY A 67 26.23 41.35 13.09
C GLY A 67 24.90 40.61 12.87
N LEU A 68 23.90 40.86 13.72
CA LEU A 68 22.55 40.31 13.57
C LEU A 68 21.54 41.41 13.34
N TRP A 69 20.52 41.11 12.54
CA TRP A 69 19.39 42.00 12.29
C TRP A 69 18.23 41.70 13.19
N TYR A 70 17.65 42.74 13.74
CA TYR A 70 16.56 42.71 14.67
C TYR A 70 15.40 43.55 14.15
N ARG A 71 14.19 43.16 14.57
CA ARG A 71 12.97 43.95 14.39
C ARG A 71 12.51 44.43 15.74
N GLN A 72 12.39 45.74 15.90
CA GLN A 72 11.82 46.32 17.12
C GLN A 72 10.32 46.00 17.20
N LEU A 73 9.88 45.38 18.29
CA LEU A 73 8.48 45.02 18.54
C LEU A 73 7.73 46.10 19.33
N THR A 74 8.40 46.60 20.36
CA THR A 74 7.86 47.67 21.24
C THR A 74 8.97 48.67 21.51
N GLU A 75 8.69 49.66 22.39
CA GLU A 75 9.72 50.63 22.83
C GLU A 75 10.88 49.99 23.59
N THR A 76 10.68 48.79 24.13
CA THR A 76 11.66 48.08 25.01
C THR A 76 12.00 46.68 24.56
N THR A 77 11.39 46.16 23.51
CA THR A 77 11.60 44.76 23.06
C THR A 77 11.89 44.69 21.57
N ALA A 78 12.66 43.66 21.21
CA ALA A 78 12.95 43.32 19.82
C ALA A 78 12.95 41.78 19.63
N GLU A 79 12.86 41.34 18.39
CA GLU A 79 13.11 39.95 17.98
C GLU A 79 14.20 39.91 16.92
N VAL A 80 14.90 38.77 16.85
CA VAL A 80 15.79 38.49 15.73
C VAL A 80 14.95 38.30 14.48
N THR A 81 15.22 39.08 13.41
CA THR A 81 14.47 39.00 12.14
C THR A 81 15.24 38.22 11.08
N ILE A 82 14.70 38.14 9.87
CA ILE A 82 15.28 37.37 8.76
C ILE A 82 16.66 37.94 8.38
N GLN A 83 17.71 37.11 8.46
CA GLN A 83 19.10 37.49 8.16
C GLN A 83 19.43 37.38 6.66
N TYR A 84 18.78 36.52 5.92
CA TYR A 84 19.10 36.17 4.52
C TYR A 84 19.11 37.38 3.57
N TYR A 85 18.29 38.38 3.81
CA TYR A 85 18.20 39.56 2.95
C TYR A 85 19.22 40.65 3.29
N HIS A 86 20.02 40.45 4.33
CA HIS A 86 21.00 41.42 4.82
C HIS A 86 22.42 40.95 4.50
N GLN A 87 23.33 41.86 4.26
CA GLN A 87 24.72 41.55 3.93
C GLN A 87 25.71 42.31 4.85
N PRO A 88 26.73 41.65 5.33
CA PRO A 88 27.04 40.21 5.17
C PRO A 88 26.02 39.34 5.91
N MET A 89 25.73 38.13 5.37
CA MET A 89 24.92 37.15 6.13
C MET A 89 25.71 36.63 7.32
N PRO A 90 25.04 36.28 8.43
CA PRO A 90 25.72 35.64 9.55
C PRO A 90 26.39 34.33 9.14
N GLU A 91 27.62 34.15 9.59
CA GLU A 91 28.40 32.92 9.43
C GLU A 91 29.09 32.56 10.75
N GLY A 92 29.56 31.31 10.90
CA GLY A 92 30.23 30.88 12.11
C GLY A 92 29.30 30.73 13.31
N ASP A 93 29.77 31.14 14.48
CA ASP A 93 29.10 30.92 15.75
C ASP A 93 28.16 32.08 16.11
N VAL A 94 26.91 31.75 16.43
CA VAL A 94 25.88 32.72 16.82
C VAL A 94 25.44 32.48 18.25
N VAL A 95 25.50 33.54 19.05
CA VAL A 95 24.95 33.58 20.40
C VAL A 95 23.94 34.74 20.47
N ILE A 96 22.75 34.47 20.94
CA ILE A 96 21.70 35.50 21.03
C ILE A 96 21.87 36.31 22.29
N PRO A 97 22.17 37.62 22.17
CA PRO A 97 22.34 38.50 23.33
C PRO A 97 21.02 38.75 24.06
N GLU A 98 21.06 39.01 25.36
CA GLU A 98 19.87 39.34 26.15
C GLU A 98 19.21 40.65 25.68
N TYR A 99 20.05 41.62 25.30
CA TYR A 99 19.63 42.94 24.81
C TYR A 99 20.32 43.22 23.47
N ALA A 100 19.57 43.87 22.58
CA ALA A 100 20.11 44.51 21.38
C ALA A 100 20.03 46.04 21.55
N GLU A 101 20.99 46.77 21.01
CA GLU A 101 21.05 48.24 21.14
C GLU A 101 20.67 48.89 19.80
N ASN A 102 19.64 49.78 19.84
CA ASN A 102 19.23 50.55 18.69
C ASN A 102 19.26 52.05 19.07
N GLU A 103 20.11 52.84 18.40
CA GLU A 103 20.26 54.28 18.64
C GLU A 103 20.44 54.64 20.12
N GLY A 104 21.27 53.88 20.86
CA GLY A 104 21.57 54.06 22.27
C GLY A 104 20.48 53.55 23.23
N ARG A 105 19.43 52.89 22.73
CA ARG A 105 18.36 52.26 23.55
C ARG A 105 18.60 50.76 23.63
N LYS A 106 18.59 50.24 24.84
CA LYS A 106 18.61 48.80 25.09
C LYS A 106 17.21 48.20 24.91
N LEU A 107 17.06 47.29 23.97
CA LEU A 107 15.85 46.53 23.71
C LEU A 107 16.05 45.08 24.15
N GLN A 108 15.20 44.56 24.98
CA GLN A 108 15.26 43.14 25.37
C GLN A 108 14.91 42.29 24.17
N VAL A 109 15.74 41.29 23.89
CA VAL A 109 15.47 40.30 22.83
C VAL A 109 14.49 39.25 23.39
N THR A 110 13.25 39.28 22.93
CA THR A 110 12.15 38.43 23.44
C THR A 110 11.74 37.36 22.48
N GLY A 111 12.30 37.34 21.26
CA GLY A 111 11.94 36.33 20.27
C GLY A 111 12.95 36.16 19.14
N ILE A 112 12.85 35.03 18.46
CA ILE A 112 13.47 34.73 17.18
C ILE A 112 12.33 34.54 16.20
N GLY A 113 12.23 35.44 15.22
CA GLY A 113 11.15 35.44 14.24
C GLY A 113 11.22 34.29 13.26
N ASP A 114 10.14 34.08 12.51
CA ASP A 114 10.06 33.07 11.47
C ASP A 114 11.21 33.22 10.46
N ASN A 115 11.84 32.10 10.12
CA ASN A 115 12.92 32.01 9.13
C ASN A 115 14.14 32.93 9.45
N ALA A 116 14.37 33.26 10.72
CA ALA A 116 15.35 34.26 11.12
C ALA A 116 16.75 33.95 10.59
N PHE A 117 17.24 32.73 10.67
CA PHE A 117 18.53 32.29 10.18
C PHE A 117 18.44 31.44 8.90
N GLY A 118 17.26 31.26 8.31
CA GLY A 118 17.11 30.42 7.13
C GLY A 118 18.11 30.78 6.02
N TYR A 119 18.74 29.76 5.41
CA TYR A 119 19.73 29.88 4.33
C TYR A 119 21.07 30.56 4.72
N THR A 120 21.34 30.82 6.00
CA THR A 120 22.62 31.38 6.45
C THR A 120 23.72 30.32 6.56
N HIS A 121 24.97 30.79 6.72
CA HIS A 121 26.16 29.94 6.84
C HIS A 121 26.65 29.78 8.28
N ILE A 122 25.75 29.92 9.26
CA ILE A 122 26.10 29.70 10.66
C ILE A 122 26.51 28.25 10.90
N THR A 123 27.51 28.05 11.75
CA THR A 123 28.05 26.72 12.09
C THR A 123 27.61 26.26 13.47
N SER A 124 27.37 27.20 14.38
CA SER A 124 26.79 26.92 15.69
C SER A 124 25.78 27.98 16.11
N PHE A 125 24.87 27.57 16.99
CA PHE A 125 23.84 28.43 17.57
C PHE A 125 23.69 28.15 19.06
N THR A 126 23.67 29.18 19.89
CA THR A 126 23.45 29.06 21.33
C THR A 126 22.36 30.04 21.79
N LEU A 127 21.36 29.49 22.47
CA LEU A 127 20.32 30.22 23.17
C LEU A 127 20.17 29.62 24.59
N ASP A 128 20.50 30.42 25.59
CA ASP A 128 20.59 30.00 27.01
C ASP A 128 19.34 30.36 27.83
N ARG A 129 18.41 31.09 27.25
CA ARG A 129 17.18 31.54 27.92
C ARG A 129 15.95 31.31 27.07
N LEU A 130 14.80 31.11 27.73
CA LEU A 130 13.52 30.93 27.06
C LEU A 130 13.02 32.25 26.49
N ILE A 131 12.83 32.28 25.17
CA ILE A 131 12.20 33.37 24.41
C ILE A 131 11.26 32.74 23.36
N ASP A 132 10.43 33.55 22.71
CA ASP A 132 9.59 33.09 21.61
C ASP A 132 10.46 32.56 20.45
N PHE A 133 10.01 31.48 19.84
CA PHE A 133 10.76 30.78 18.80
C PHE A 133 9.86 30.51 17.59
N GLY A 134 10.19 31.14 16.47
CA GLY A 134 9.42 31.07 15.24
C GLY A 134 9.58 29.75 14.47
N LYS A 135 8.90 29.66 13.36
CA LYS A 135 9.00 28.54 12.41
C LYS A 135 10.16 28.75 11.45
N TYR A 136 10.68 27.66 10.86
CA TYR A 136 11.75 27.70 9.85
C TYR A 136 13.06 28.35 10.30
N VAL A 137 13.28 28.53 11.60
CA VAL A 137 14.36 29.37 12.13
C VAL A 137 15.70 29.04 11.50
N PHE A 138 16.08 27.77 11.36
CA PHE A 138 17.34 27.32 10.75
C PHE A 138 17.11 26.56 9.44
N SER A 139 15.98 26.74 8.79
CA SER A 139 15.73 26.04 7.54
C SER A 139 16.81 26.34 6.50
N ASN A 140 17.41 25.27 5.92
CA ASN A 140 18.51 25.34 4.96
C ASN A 140 19.85 25.91 5.51
N CYS A 141 20.06 25.92 6.83
CA CYS A 141 21.38 26.20 7.42
C CYS A 141 22.29 24.98 7.28
N ARG A 142 22.80 24.76 6.07
CA ARG A 142 23.52 23.53 5.72
C ARG A 142 24.85 23.33 6.45
N GLU A 143 25.43 24.40 6.98
CA GLU A 143 26.68 24.39 7.72
C GLU A 143 26.47 24.20 9.23
N LEU A 144 25.24 24.33 9.73
CA LEU A 144 24.91 24.24 11.15
C LEU A 144 25.18 22.83 11.70
N ALA A 145 26.15 22.75 12.63
CA ALA A 145 26.60 21.49 13.22
C ALA A 145 26.28 21.39 14.72
N HIS A 146 26.24 22.51 15.43
CA HIS A 146 26.04 22.55 16.87
C HIS A 146 24.92 23.49 17.26
N VAL A 147 24.01 23.01 18.09
CA VAL A 147 22.85 23.78 18.56
C VAL A 147 22.66 23.55 20.05
N THR A 148 22.52 24.64 20.79
CA THR A 148 22.08 24.64 22.19
C THR A 148 20.74 25.37 22.28
N LEU A 149 19.72 24.65 22.75
CA LEU A 149 18.36 25.16 22.98
C LEU A 149 18.09 25.28 24.48
N PRO A 150 17.26 26.26 24.92
CA PRO A 150 16.99 26.48 26.32
C PRO A 150 16.02 25.45 26.91
N GLU A 151 16.20 25.10 28.15
CA GLU A 151 15.17 24.42 28.93
C GLU A 151 13.93 25.29 29.10
N GLY A 152 12.79 24.65 29.24
CA GLY A 152 11.47 25.32 29.30
C GLY A 152 10.74 25.40 27.96
N MET A 153 11.45 25.21 26.84
CA MET A 153 10.84 25.13 25.50
C MET A 153 9.88 23.95 25.43
N LYS A 154 8.61 24.19 25.00
CA LYS A 154 7.55 23.18 24.94
C LYS A 154 7.38 22.58 23.55
N GLU A 155 7.67 23.35 22.53
CA GLU A 155 7.50 22.95 21.13
C GLU A 155 8.79 23.24 20.36
N LEU A 156 9.16 22.30 19.50
CA LEU A 156 10.09 22.54 18.40
C LEU A 156 9.25 22.85 17.16
N PRO A 157 9.21 24.11 16.70
CA PRO A 157 8.29 24.53 15.64
C PRO A 157 8.57 23.91 14.28
N ASP A 158 7.61 24.10 13.36
CA ASP A 158 7.68 23.56 11.99
C ASP A 158 8.98 23.97 11.30
N ASN A 159 9.62 22.99 10.64
CA ASN A 159 10.80 23.17 9.81
C ASN A 159 12.01 23.81 10.51
N THR A 160 12.07 23.75 11.82
CA THR A 160 13.15 24.43 12.59
C THR A 160 14.53 24.09 12.05
N PHE A 161 14.86 22.80 11.83
CA PHE A 161 16.15 22.32 11.31
C PHE A 161 16.02 21.68 9.93
N ASN A 162 15.00 22.01 9.18
CA ASN A 162 14.84 21.46 7.84
C ASN A 162 16.08 21.70 6.98
N ASN A 163 16.65 20.63 6.40
CA ASN A 163 17.86 20.65 5.57
C ASN A 163 19.12 21.25 6.27
N CYS A 164 19.24 21.04 7.60
CA CYS A 164 20.50 21.29 8.33
C CYS A 164 21.45 20.10 8.10
N SER A 165 22.03 20.02 6.91
CA SER A 165 22.70 18.80 6.43
C SER A 165 23.95 18.39 7.19
N LYS A 166 24.62 19.31 7.93
CA LYS A 166 25.77 19.02 8.80
C LYS A 166 25.40 18.73 10.26
N LEU A 167 24.13 18.89 10.67
CA LEU A 167 23.70 18.60 12.04
C LEU A 167 23.78 17.09 12.29
N ALA A 168 24.82 16.67 13.03
CA ALA A 168 25.10 15.25 13.27
C ALA A 168 24.46 14.70 14.55
N SER A 169 24.25 15.56 15.53
CA SER A 169 23.55 15.27 16.79
C SER A 169 23.00 16.55 17.39
N ILE A 170 22.00 16.43 18.24
CA ILE A 170 21.41 17.53 19.00
C ILE A 170 20.88 17.00 20.32
N GLN A 171 21.09 17.75 21.40
CA GLN A 171 20.42 17.51 22.67
C GLN A 171 19.15 18.36 22.72
N LEU A 172 18.01 17.68 22.83
CA LEU A 172 16.71 18.35 22.94
C LEU A 172 16.39 18.71 24.40
N PRO A 173 15.75 19.88 24.64
CA PRO A 173 15.30 20.25 25.98
C PRO A 173 14.35 19.22 26.57
N SER A 174 14.55 18.81 27.82
CA SER A 174 13.72 17.81 28.52
C SER A 174 12.25 18.24 28.67
N SER A 175 11.99 19.51 28.54
CA SER A 175 10.69 20.17 28.66
C SER A 175 9.80 20.08 27.42
N LEU A 176 10.32 19.57 26.28
CA LEU A 176 9.56 19.46 25.04
C LEU A 176 8.38 18.49 25.16
N THR A 177 7.26 18.90 24.60
CA THR A 177 6.02 18.11 24.48
C THR A 177 5.62 17.85 23.03
N THR A 178 6.17 18.64 22.09
CA THR A 178 5.81 18.57 20.66
C THR A 178 7.04 18.76 19.79
N ILE A 179 7.21 17.88 18.80
CA ILE A 179 8.11 18.06 17.66
C ILE A 179 7.23 18.21 16.43
N SER A 180 7.23 19.43 15.84
CA SER A 180 6.29 19.81 14.79
C SER A 180 6.71 19.33 13.41
N VAL A 181 5.96 19.75 12.38
CA VAL A 181 6.13 19.26 11.00
C VAL A 181 7.52 19.57 10.47
N ALA A 182 8.18 18.55 9.88
CA ALA A 182 9.47 18.65 9.20
C ALA A 182 10.60 19.25 10.07
N ALA A 183 10.51 19.15 11.40
CA ALA A 183 11.45 19.79 12.32
C ALA A 183 12.91 19.41 12.05
N PHE A 184 13.19 18.17 11.63
CA PHE A 184 14.51 17.65 11.25
C PHE A 184 14.55 17.06 9.84
N ALA A 185 13.59 17.42 8.97
CA ALA A 185 13.60 16.87 7.61
C ALA A 185 14.91 17.19 6.88
N GLU A 186 15.45 16.24 6.09
CA GLU A 186 16.68 16.37 5.31
C GLU A 186 17.96 16.66 6.16
N CYS A 187 17.97 16.33 7.46
CA CYS A 187 19.17 16.38 8.29
C CYS A 187 20.10 15.19 7.94
N LYS A 188 20.87 15.33 6.85
CA LYS A 188 21.60 14.23 6.21
C LYS A 188 22.69 13.60 7.06
N SER A 189 23.23 14.33 8.05
CA SER A 189 24.27 13.84 8.96
C SER A 189 23.77 13.38 10.31
N LEU A 190 22.49 13.57 10.64
CA LEU A 190 21.89 13.20 11.92
C LEU A 190 21.93 11.68 12.08
N LYS A 191 22.68 11.18 13.09
CA LYS A 191 22.90 9.75 13.30
C LYS A 191 21.98 9.16 14.36
N GLU A 192 21.71 9.93 15.39
CA GLU A 192 20.89 9.50 16.51
C GLU A 192 20.16 10.69 17.12
N ILE A 193 19.04 10.43 17.74
CA ILE A 193 18.28 11.42 18.48
C ILE A 193 17.54 10.79 19.65
N ASP A 194 17.62 11.45 20.81
CA ASP A 194 16.88 11.10 22.01
C ASP A 194 15.71 12.09 22.16
N ILE A 195 14.50 11.63 21.92
CA ILE A 195 13.28 12.43 22.00
C ILE A 195 12.81 12.47 23.45
N PRO A 196 12.63 13.65 24.04
CA PRO A 196 12.24 13.79 25.46
C PRO A 196 10.95 13.05 25.79
N ALA A 197 10.89 12.48 26.99
CA ALA A 197 9.79 11.64 27.46
C ALA A 197 8.43 12.37 27.52
N GLY A 198 8.44 13.72 27.56
CA GLY A 198 7.22 14.53 27.53
C GLY A 198 6.57 14.67 26.14
N VAL A 199 7.24 14.25 25.08
CA VAL A 199 6.71 14.37 23.71
C VAL A 199 5.56 13.40 23.49
N THR A 200 4.43 13.91 22.99
CA THR A 200 3.20 13.13 22.79
C THR A 200 2.88 12.83 21.32
N ALA A 201 3.50 13.57 20.39
CA ALA A 201 3.33 13.37 18.96
C ALA A 201 4.57 13.80 18.18
N LEU A 202 4.87 13.09 17.11
CA LEU A 202 5.83 13.48 16.09
C LEU A 202 5.09 14.01 14.87
N GLY A 203 5.40 15.22 14.45
CA GLY A 203 4.80 15.88 13.30
C GLY A 203 5.07 15.16 11.98
N GLY A 204 4.29 15.48 10.96
CA GLY A 204 4.51 14.95 9.62
C GLY A 204 5.92 15.30 9.13
N SER A 205 6.60 14.36 8.46
CA SER A 205 7.95 14.55 7.92
C SER A 205 9.01 14.93 8.97
N ALA A 206 8.76 14.74 10.27
CA ALA A 206 9.66 15.23 11.33
C ALA A 206 11.12 14.82 11.10
N PHE A 207 11.38 13.61 10.59
CA PHE A 207 12.71 13.07 10.26
C PHE A 207 12.78 12.60 8.78
N TYR A 208 11.92 13.13 7.91
CA TYR A 208 11.94 12.78 6.50
C TYR A 208 13.34 12.99 5.88
N GLY A 209 13.84 12.00 5.13
CA GLY A 209 15.09 12.16 4.39
C GLY A 209 16.33 12.30 5.26
N CYS A 210 16.39 11.62 6.43
CA CYS A 210 17.57 11.54 7.29
C CYS A 210 18.34 10.23 7.04
N PRO A 211 19.12 10.11 5.95
CA PRO A 211 19.71 8.85 5.53
C PRO A 211 20.80 8.31 6.46
N ALA A 212 21.37 9.15 7.34
CA ALA A 212 22.37 8.73 8.32
C ALA A 212 21.75 8.31 9.66
N LEU A 213 20.45 8.51 9.87
CA LEU A 213 19.77 8.23 11.14
C LEU A 213 19.73 6.71 11.39
N GLU A 214 20.42 6.28 12.44
CA GLU A 214 20.56 4.86 12.81
C GLU A 214 19.73 4.50 14.05
N ARG A 215 19.57 5.44 15.01
CA ARG A 215 18.90 5.21 16.28
C ARG A 215 17.97 6.37 16.66
N VAL A 216 16.76 6.02 17.10
CA VAL A 216 15.79 6.96 17.69
C VAL A 216 15.27 6.36 18.99
N THR A 217 15.45 7.06 20.10
CA THR A 217 14.82 6.75 21.39
C THR A 217 13.75 7.76 21.72
N MET A 218 12.74 7.37 22.45
CA MET A 218 11.64 8.24 22.90
C MET A 218 10.91 7.67 24.09
N GLY A 219 10.10 8.52 24.76
CA GLY A 219 9.22 8.07 25.84
C GLY A 219 7.96 7.37 25.31
N ASP A 220 7.28 6.67 26.22
CA ASP A 220 6.07 5.89 25.91
C ASP A 220 4.80 6.74 25.72
N GLN A 221 4.90 8.07 25.87
CA GLN A 221 3.75 8.98 25.75
C GLN A 221 3.42 9.36 24.30
N VAL A 222 4.30 9.03 23.34
CA VAL A 222 4.06 9.34 21.94
C VAL A 222 2.93 8.46 21.41
N LYS A 223 1.87 9.11 20.92
CA LYS A 223 0.65 8.46 20.40
C LYS A 223 0.60 8.40 18.89
N VAL A 224 1.26 9.33 18.20
CA VAL A 224 1.15 9.48 16.76
C VAL A 224 2.53 9.68 16.14
N PHE A 225 2.83 8.86 15.14
CA PHE A 225 3.84 9.17 14.15
C PHE A 225 3.15 9.79 12.93
N GLY A 226 3.49 11.05 12.61
CA GLY A 226 2.89 11.79 11.50
C GLY A 226 3.17 11.15 10.13
N LEU A 227 2.51 11.67 9.11
CA LEU A 227 2.75 11.23 7.73
C LEU A 227 4.23 11.47 7.34
N TYR A 228 4.87 10.53 6.63
CA TYR A 228 6.29 10.58 6.21
C TYR A 228 7.30 10.72 7.35
N CYS A 229 6.95 10.47 8.62
CA CYS A 229 7.75 10.87 9.78
C CYS A 229 9.21 10.39 9.70
N PHE A 230 9.46 9.13 9.33
CA PHE A 230 10.77 8.52 9.15
C PHE A 230 11.05 8.08 7.70
N SER A 231 10.23 8.55 6.75
CA SER A 231 10.39 8.17 5.35
C SER A 231 11.81 8.48 4.85
N GLN A 232 12.43 7.55 4.10
CA GLN A 232 13.80 7.63 3.58
C GLN A 232 14.91 7.68 4.65
N CYS A 233 14.63 7.23 5.90
CA CYS A 233 15.67 6.97 6.90
C CYS A 233 16.31 5.61 6.64
N VAL A 234 17.08 5.52 5.54
CA VAL A 234 17.58 4.24 4.99
C VAL A 234 18.47 3.44 5.94
N LYS A 235 19.13 4.09 6.90
CA LYS A 235 20.00 3.44 7.89
C LYS A 235 19.32 3.18 9.24
N LEU A 236 18.06 3.56 9.41
CA LEU A 236 17.35 3.38 10.70
C LEU A 236 17.26 1.89 11.05
N LYS A 237 17.85 1.52 12.20
CA LYS A 237 17.89 0.15 12.71
C LYS A 237 17.24 0.03 14.07
N GLU A 238 17.49 1.01 14.94
CA GLU A 238 17.05 1.02 16.32
C GLU A 238 15.99 2.10 16.50
N LEU A 239 14.74 1.68 16.65
CA LEU A 239 13.61 2.55 16.90
C LEU A 239 12.85 2.05 18.13
N HIS A 240 12.77 2.90 19.16
CA HIS A 240 11.86 2.61 20.28
C HIS A 240 10.42 2.84 19.84
N ILE A 241 9.58 1.82 19.98
CA ILE A 241 8.13 1.90 19.69
C ILE A 241 7.40 2.23 21.01
N PRO A 242 6.74 3.41 21.11
CA PRO A 242 6.06 3.83 22.33
C PRO A 242 4.88 2.92 22.70
N GLN A 243 4.68 2.67 23.99
CA GLN A 243 3.59 1.79 24.47
C GLN A 243 2.20 2.40 24.30
N GLN A 244 2.10 3.72 24.12
CA GLN A 244 0.83 4.42 23.86
C GLN A 244 0.64 4.78 22.40
N LEU A 245 1.43 4.22 21.48
CA LEU A 245 1.28 4.50 20.04
C LEU A 245 -0.09 4.01 19.54
N GLU A 246 -0.87 4.93 18.98
CA GLU A 246 -2.22 4.69 18.47
C GLU A 246 -2.26 4.69 16.92
N GLN A 247 -1.37 5.49 16.29
CA GLN A 247 -1.43 5.73 14.85
C GLN A 247 -0.05 5.89 14.20
N ILE A 248 0.09 5.29 13.02
CA ILE A 248 1.20 5.48 12.09
C ILE A 248 0.65 6.12 10.82
N GLY A 249 1.24 7.26 10.42
CA GLY A 249 0.82 8.02 9.25
C GLY A 249 1.18 7.39 7.91
N LEU A 250 0.65 7.98 6.85
CA LEU A 250 0.97 7.67 5.45
C LEU A 250 2.48 7.66 5.23
N GLN A 251 3.02 6.59 4.61
CA GLN A 251 4.44 6.46 4.22
C GLN A 251 5.44 6.72 5.37
N CYS A 252 5.05 6.43 6.61
CA CYS A 252 5.83 6.77 7.80
C CYS A 252 7.25 6.20 7.76
N PHE A 253 7.41 4.95 7.32
CA PHE A 253 8.71 4.26 7.22
C PHE A 253 9.07 3.90 5.78
N LEU A 254 8.48 4.58 4.79
CA LEU A 254 8.80 4.32 3.37
C LEU A 254 10.31 4.35 3.14
N GLY A 255 10.88 3.25 2.64
CA GLY A 255 12.30 3.16 2.30
C GLY A 255 13.24 3.08 3.50
N CYS A 256 12.77 2.72 4.71
CA CYS A 256 13.63 2.41 5.87
C CYS A 256 14.30 1.04 5.66
N ALA A 257 15.25 1.00 4.72
CA ALA A 257 15.83 -0.24 4.20
C ALA A 257 16.65 -1.06 5.21
N SER A 258 17.05 -0.49 6.35
CA SER A 258 17.81 -1.17 7.39
C SER A 258 16.99 -1.60 8.60
N LEU A 259 15.69 -1.28 8.64
CA LEU A 259 14.80 -1.62 9.75
C LEU A 259 14.47 -3.11 9.71
N GLU A 260 14.82 -3.85 10.78
CA GLU A 260 14.74 -5.31 10.78
C GLU A 260 13.54 -5.87 11.54
N ARG A 261 13.17 -5.25 12.64
CA ARG A 261 12.12 -5.73 13.55
C ARG A 261 11.31 -4.59 14.13
N LEU A 262 10.00 -4.77 14.21
CA LEU A 262 9.07 -3.84 14.83
C LEU A 262 8.02 -4.62 15.62
N ASN A 263 7.76 -4.15 16.83
CA ASN A 263 6.70 -4.70 17.68
C ASN A 263 5.81 -3.55 18.17
N PHE A 264 4.59 -3.51 17.66
CA PHE A 264 3.63 -2.45 17.98
C PHE A 264 2.73 -2.84 19.15
N PRO A 265 2.39 -1.86 20.02
CA PRO A 265 1.51 -2.09 21.16
C PRO A 265 0.05 -2.30 20.72
N ASN A 266 -0.76 -2.94 21.59
CA ASN A 266 -2.19 -3.14 21.33
C ASN A 266 -3.02 -1.86 21.37
N THR A 267 -2.44 -0.73 21.69
CA THR A 267 -3.08 0.59 21.54
C THR A 267 -3.17 1.04 20.08
N MET A 268 -2.34 0.48 19.19
CA MET A 268 -2.32 0.85 17.78
C MET A 268 -3.56 0.34 17.05
N THR A 269 -4.26 1.25 16.38
CA THR A 269 -5.48 0.94 15.60
C THR A 269 -5.38 1.34 14.14
N GLN A 270 -4.45 2.24 13.77
CA GLN A 270 -4.38 2.81 12.44
C GLN A 270 -2.97 2.76 11.85
N ILE A 271 -2.89 2.27 10.62
CA ILE A 271 -1.68 2.24 9.80
C ILE A 271 -1.97 2.99 8.50
N GLY A 272 -1.09 3.91 8.13
CA GLY A 272 -1.20 4.64 6.86
C GLY A 272 -0.81 3.81 5.64
N MET A 273 -1.28 4.20 4.46
CA MET A 273 -0.87 3.59 3.19
C MET A 273 0.65 3.67 3.02
N SER A 274 1.26 2.65 2.41
CA SER A 274 2.71 2.55 2.16
C SER A 274 3.57 2.71 3.43
N ALA A 275 3.03 2.43 4.62
CA ALA A 275 3.71 2.73 5.89
C ALA A 275 5.09 2.07 5.99
N PHE A 276 5.25 0.86 5.44
CA PHE A 276 6.50 0.09 5.44
C PHE A 276 6.98 -0.26 4.03
N GLU A 277 6.51 0.45 3.02
CA GLU A 277 6.89 0.19 1.63
C GLU A 277 8.41 0.30 1.45
N ASN A 278 9.03 -0.72 0.81
CA ASN A 278 10.47 -0.84 0.60
C ASN A 278 11.32 -0.91 1.89
N CYS A 279 10.76 -1.39 3.00
CA CYS A 279 11.55 -1.79 4.17
C CYS A 279 12.22 -3.15 3.90
N THR A 280 13.23 -3.16 3.05
CA THR A 280 13.81 -4.38 2.47
C THR A 280 14.47 -5.33 3.48
N ALA A 281 14.97 -4.81 4.61
CA ALA A 281 15.55 -5.63 5.68
C ALA A 281 14.50 -6.11 6.73
N LEU A 282 13.25 -5.66 6.65
CA LEU A 282 12.22 -6.01 7.63
C LEU A 282 11.92 -7.51 7.58
N ARG A 283 12.24 -8.20 8.67
CA ARG A 283 12.10 -9.65 8.83
C ARG A 283 10.96 -10.03 9.74
N GLU A 284 10.64 -9.17 10.68
CA GLU A 284 9.65 -9.43 11.72
C GLU A 284 8.87 -8.15 12.03
N VAL A 285 7.56 -8.24 11.97
CA VAL A 285 6.65 -7.18 12.39
C VAL A 285 5.47 -7.79 13.11
N THR A 286 5.23 -7.31 14.34
CA THR A 286 4.03 -7.67 15.10
C THR A 286 3.14 -6.44 15.15
N LEU A 287 1.94 -6.58 14.59
CA LEU A 287 0.91 -5.54 14.65
C LEU A 287 -0.02 -5.78 15.85
N SER A 288 -0.74 -4.74 16.23
CA SER A 288 -1.82 -4.83 17.23
C SER A 288 -2.96 -5.72 16.72
N ASP A 289 -3.58 -6.48 17.63
CA ASP A 289 -4.80 -7.25 17.34
C ASP A 289 -6.02 -6.38 17.02
N ASN A 290 -5.94 -5.05 17.23
CA ASN A 290 -7.00 -4.10 16.92
C ASN A 290 -6.89 -3.49 15.51
N VAL A 291 -5.91 -3.91 14.71
CA VAL A 291 -5.78 -3.48 13.32
C VAL A 291 -6.78 -4.24 12.46
N GLU A 292 -7.72 -3.53 11.87
CA GLU A 292 -8.78 -4.11 11.01
C GLU A 292 -8.42 -4.13 9.53
N THR A 293 -7.47 -3.30 9.10
CA THR A 293 -7.12 -3.16 7.68
C THR A 293 -5.61 -3.14 7.49
N ILE A 294 -5.11 -3.94 6.53
CA ILE A 294 -3.77 -3.78 5.99
C ILE A 294 -3.89 -2.86 4.77
N PRO A 295 -3.41 -1.61 4.84
CA PRO A 295 -3.66 -0.61 3.80
C PRO A 295 -2.84 -0.82 2.52
N ASP A 296 -3.14 0.03 1.52
CA ASP A 296 -2.50 -0.01 0.21
C ASP A 296 -0.97 0.06 0.33
N ASN A 297 -0.27 -0.81 -0.39
CA ASN A 297 1.19 -0.92 -0.44
C ASN A 297 1.89 -1.04 0.93
N CYS A 298 1.19 -1.41 2.00
CA CYS A 298 1.69 -1.34 3.38
C CYS A 298 3.05 -2.02 3.55
N PHE A 299 3.21 -3.24 3.04
CA PHE A 299 4.44 -4.04 3.08
C PHE A 299 4.99 -4.33 1.68
N SER A 300 4.63 -3.52 0.69
CA SER A 300 5.14 -3.69 -0.67
C SER A 300 6.66 -3.55 -0.70
N GLY A 301 7.36 -4.48 -1.35
CA GLY A 301 8.82 -4.50 -1.42
C GLY A 301 9.55 -4.90 -0.13
N CYS A 302 8.85 -5.40 0.91
CA CYS A 302 9.47 -5.96 2.13
C CYS A 302 10.06 -7.34 1.84
N SER A 303 11.12 -7.43 1.05
CA SER A 303 11.67 -8.67 0.50
C SER A 303 12.24 -9.65 1.53
N SER A 304 12.60 -9.18 2.73
CA SER A 304 13.08 -10.03 3.83
C SER A 304 11.97 -10.54 4.76
N LEU A 305 10.72 -10.07 4.61
CA LEU A 305 9.58 -10.44 5.45
C LEU A 305 9.01 -11.79 5.00
N LYS A 306 9.53 -12.88 5.59
CA LYS A 306 9.16 -14.25 5.21
C LYS A 306 7.91 -14.76 5.91
N VAL A 307 7.70 -14.35 7.14
CA VAL A 307 6.56 -14.74 7.97
C VAL A 307 5.86 -13.47 8.44
N PHE A 308 4.56 -13.41 8.23
CA PHE A 308 3.70 -12.34 8.71
C PHE A 308 2.52 -12.93 9.47
N GLN A 309 2.39 -12.55 10.73
CA GLN A 309 1.23 -12.92 11.52
C GLN A 309 0.13 -11.89 11.31
N MET A 310 -0.92 -12.28 10.59
CA MET A 310 -2.08 -11.43 10.35
C MET A 310 -2.85 -11.24 11.67
N PRO A 311 -3.13 -10.01 12.10
CA PRO A 311 -3.98 -9.75 13.25
C PRO A 311 -5.38 -10.34 13.08
N ALA A 312 -5.97 -10.86 14.16
CA ALA A 312 -7.27 -11.55 14.10
C ALA A 312 -8.44 -10.62 13.70
N ALA A 313 -8.34 -9.32 13.98
CA ALA A 313 -9.36 -8.33 13.60
C ALA A 313 -9.30 -7.92 12.13
N VAL A 314 -8.26 -8.31 11.38
CA VAL A 314 -8.15 -7.89 9.97
C VAL A 314 -9.29 -8.46 9.16
N ASN A 315 -10.06 -7.56 8.56
CA ASN A 315 -11.15 -7.86 7.66
C ASN A 315 -10.88 -7.42 6.21
N SER A 316 -9.85 -6.60 5.98
CA SER A 316 -9.51 -6.08 4.66
C SER A 316 -7.99 -6.04 4.42
N VAL A 317 -7.57 -6.59 3.28
CA VAL A 317 -6.21 -6.46 2.74
C VAL A 317 -6.31 -5.68 1.43
N ARG A 318 -5.74 -4.48 1.42
CA ARG A 318 -5.92 -3.49 0.37
C ARG A 318 -4.94 -3.69 -0.80
N PHE A 319 -5.05 -2.79 -1.79
CA PHE A 319 -4.29 -2.82 -3.03
C PHE A 319 -2.78 -2.96 -2.77
N ARG A 320 -2.16 -4.01 -3.38
CA ARG A 320 -0.71 -4.28 -3.30
C ARG A 320 -0.13 -4.36 -1.88
N ALA A 321 -0.92 -4.67 -0.88
CA ALA A 321 -0.48 -4.64 0.52
C ALA A 321 0.82 -5.41 0.79
N PHE A 322 1.03 -6.55 0.11
CA PHE A 322 2.23 -7.40 0.19
C PHE A 322 2.89 -7.62 -1.18
N ASN A 323 2.69 -6.70 -2.13
CA ASN A 323 3.31 -6.84 -3.45
C ASN A 323 4.84 -6.90 -3.33
N ASP A 324 5.49 -7.87 -3.97
CA ASP A 324 6.94 -8.13 -3.90
C ASP A 324 7.48 -8.31 -2.46
N ALA A 325 6.62 -8.63 -1.50
CA ALA A 325 7.06 -9.06 -0.16
C ALA A 325 7.61 -10.49 -0.20
N GLY A 326 8.56 -10.77 0.71
CA GLY A 326 9.24 -12.08 0.78
C GLY A 326 8.43 -13.19 1.45
N ILE A 327 7.12 -13.01 1.65
CA ILE A 327 6.26 -13.91 2.42
C ILE A 327 6.24 -15.31 1.79
N GLU A 328 6.52 -16.33 2.60
CA GLU A 328 6.49 -17.74 2.23
C GLU A 328 5.17 -18.43 2.64
N SER A 329 4.53 -17.94 3.71
CA SER A 329 3.25 -18.45 4.22
C SER A 329 2.41 -17.31 4.80
N ILE A 330 1.08 -17.35 4.59
CA ILE A 330 0.14 -16.40 5.16
C ILE A 330 -1.10 -17.09 5.70
N THR A 331 -1.52 -16.71 6.91
CA THR A 331 -2.82 -17.12 7.46
C THR A 331 -3.80 -15.97 7.38
N LEU A 332 -4.90 -16.18 6.68
CA LEU A 332 -6.01 -15.24 6.56
C LEU A 332 -7.05 -15.53 7.66
N PRO A 333 -7.40 -14.53 8.49
CA PRO A 333 -8.28 -14.74 9.64
C PRO A 333 -9.72 -15.05 9.22
N GLU A 334 -10.51 -15.58 10.16
CA GLU A 334 -11.91 -15.92 9.94
C GLU A 334 -12.75 -14.69 9.52
N GLY A 335 -12.41 -13.51 10.05
CA GLY A 335 -13.09 -12.24 9.76
C GLY A 335 -12.77 -11.61 8.42
N ILE A 336 -11.90 -12.21 7.59
CA ILE A 336 -11.50 -11.61 6.30
C ILE A 336 -12.69 -11.48 5.35
N GLN A 337 -12.86 -10.29 4.77
CA GLN A 337 -13.97 -9.94 3.90
C GLN A 337 -13.53 -9.39 2.55
N GLN A 338 -12.36 -8.73 2.51
CA GLN A 338 -11.89 -8.05 1.31
C GLN A 338 -10.41 -8.31 1.06
N ILE A 339 -10.08 -8.69 -0.18
CA ILE A 339 -8.71 -8.81 -0.67
C ILE A 339 -8.66 -8.11 -2.03
N GLU A 340 -7.89 -7.03 -2.10
CA GLU A 340 -7.83 -6.20 -3.30
C GLU A 340 -6.74 -6.64 -4.28
N SER A 341 -6.71 -5.97 -5.43
CA SER A 341 -5.82 -6.24 -6.57
C SER A 341 -4.34 -6.29 -6.13
N ALA A 342 -3.63 -7.32 -6.59
CA ALA A 342 -2.22 -7.57 -6.33
C ALA A 342 -1.84 -7.61 -4.82
N ALA A 343 -2.81 -7.80 -3.91
CA ALA A 343 -2.58 -7.80 -2.47
C ALA A 343 -1.49 -8.79 -2.06
N PHE A 344 -1.45 -9.95 -2.72
CA PHE A 344 -0.49 -11.04 -2.50
C PHE A 344 0.28 -11.40 -3.78
N ASN A 345 0.76 -10.41 -4.52
CA ASN A 345 1.68 -10.63 -5.62
C ASN A 345 3.10 -10.93 -5.07
N CYS A 346 3.25 -12.06 -4.39
CA CYS A 346 4.46 -12.51 -3.70
C CYS A 346 5.08 -13.69 -4.45
N GLN A 347 6.33 -13.59 -4.90
CA GLN A 347 6.97 -14.66 -5.70
C GLN A 347 7.25 -15.95 -4.91
N HIS A 348 7.36 -15.86 -3.58
CA HIS A 348 7.76 -16.98 -2.71
C HIS A 348 6.60 -17.53 -1.85
N LEU A 349 5.39 -16.99 -2.01
CA LEU A 349 4.23 -17.44 -1.23
C LEU A 349 3.83 -18.85 -1.66
N GLY A 350 4.11 -19.84 -0.81
CA GLY A 350 3.83 -21.26 -1.04
C GLY A 350 2.65 -21.79 -0.24
N GLU A 351 2.24 -21.10 0.83
CA GLU A 351 1.16 -21.55 1.71
C GLU A 351 0.19 -20.40 1.99
N VAL A 352 -1.07 -20.57 1.61
CA VAL A 352 -2.17 -19.68 1.95
C VAL A 352 -3.14 -20.45 2.84
N ILE A 353 -3.26 -20.04 4.09
CA ILE A 353 -4.09 -20.73 5.09
C ILE A 353 -5.32 -19.88 5.37
N MET A 354 -6.47 -20.35 4.93
CA MET A 354 -7.76 -19.71 5.14
C MET A 354 -8.39 -20.22 6.44
N LYS A 355 -8.81 -19.31 7.33
CA LYS A 355 -9.57 -19.67 8.54
C LYS A 355 -11.06 -19.47 8.37
N ASN A 356 -11.49 -18.69 7.38
CA ASN A 356 -12.89 -18.49 7.05
C ASN A 356 -13.45 -19.71 6.30
N PRO A 357 -14.49 -20.39 6.77
CA PRO A 357 -15.04 -21.57 6.08
C PRO A 357 -15.84 -21.22 4.81
N LYS A 358 -16.31 -19.97 4.68
CA LYS A 358 -17.16 -19.53 3.54
C LYS A 358 -16.90 -18.05 3.22
N MET A 359 -15.71 -17.71 2.74
CA MET A 359 -15.43 -16.35 2.31
C MET A 359 -16.22 -15.98 1.06
N LEU A 360 -17.11 -15.03 1.18
CA LEU A 360 -17.91 -14.53 0.07
C LEU A 360 -17.05 -13.75 -0.92
N THR A 361 -17.32 -13.95 -2.22
CA THR A 361 -16.59 -13.26 -3.30
C THR A 361 -17.45 -12.20 -3.99
N GLU A 362 -18.75 -12.09 -3.59
CA GLU A 362 -19.70 -11.14 -4.16
C GLU A 362 -19.71 -9.81 -3.38
N TRP A 363 -20.09 -8.74 -4.08
CA TRP A 363 -20.23 -7.41 -3.48
C TRP A 363 -21.21 -7.40 -2.29
N PRO A 364 -20.89 -6.78 -1.12
CA PRO A 364 -19.77 -5.88 -0.84
C PRO A 364 -18.46 -6.59 -0.45
N TYR A 365 -18.44 -7.89 -0.23
CA TYR A 365 -17.30 -8.70 0.14
C TYR A 365 -16.58 -9.14 -1.15
N ARG A 366 -15.36 -8.66 -1.36
CA ARG A 366 -14.72 -8.84 -2.67
C ARG A 366 -13.29 -9.34 -2.57
N VAL A 367 -13.05 -10.48 -3.19
CA VAL A 367 -11.71 -10.88 -3.59
C VAL A 367 -11.53 -10.51 -5.05
N GLN A 368 -10.53 -9.68 -5.36
CA GLN A 368 -10.29 -9.28 -6.74
C GLN A 368 -9.62 -10.41 -7.51
N SER A 369 -9.95 -10.55 -8.80
CA SER A 369 -9.47 -11.66 -9.65
C SER A 369 -7.94 -11.74 -9.75
N ASP A 370 -7.26 -10.64 -9.54
CA ASP A 370 -5.80 -10.49 -9.54
C ASP A 370 -5.21 -10.24 -8.14
N ALA A 371 -5.95 -10.60 -7.08
CA ALA A 371 -5.48 -10.47 -5.69
C ALA A 371 -4.21 -11.27 -5.42
N PHE A 372 -4.08 -12.42 -6.07
CA PHE A 372 -2.91 -13.29 -6.04
C PHE A 372 -2.23 -13.31 -7.42
N SER A 373 -0.90 -13.38 -7.43
CA SER A 373 -0.18 -13.56 -8.70
C SER A 373 -0.45 -14.96 -9.28
N LYS A 374 -0.26 -15.10 -10.59
CA LYS A 374 -0.39 -16.42 -11.24
C LYS A 374 0.55 -17.47 -10.64
N SER A 375 1.75 -17.08 -10.22
CA SER A 375 2.67 -18.00 -9.54
C SER A 375 2.08 -18.51 -8.22
N VAL A 376 1.44 -17.65 -7.42
CA VAL A 376 0.77 -18.08 -6.19
C VAL A 376 -0.38 -19.03 -6.49
N LEU A 377 -1.26 -18.68 -7.43
CA LEU A 377 -2.39 -19.52 -7.81
C LEU A 377 -1.95 -20.92 -8.29
N TYR A 378 -0.79 -21.02 -8.94
CA TYR A 378 -0.34 -22.28 -9.54
C TYR A 378 0.56 -23.11 -8.61
N PHE A 379 1.32 -22.50 -7.73
CA PHE A 379 2.34 -23.20 -6.96
C PHE A 379 2.08 -23.24 -5.45
N ALA A 380 1.25 -22.33 -4.92
CA ALA A 380 0.91 -22.34 -3.52
C ALA A 380 -0.17 -23.38 -3.18
N ASN A 381 -0.09 -23.91 -1.97
CA ASN A 381 -1.16 -24.70 -1.38
C ASN A 381 -2.17 -23.72 -0.73
N LEU A 382 -3.45 -23.86 -1.08
CA LEU A 382 -4.54 -23.19 -0.39
C LEU A 382 -5.10 -24.15 0.66
N HIS A 383 -4.80 -23.91 1.93
CA HIS A 383 -5.39 -24.63 3.05
C HIS A 383 -6.74 -24.03 3.40
N VAL A 384 -7.76 -24.86 3.48
CA VAL A 384 -9.13 -24.45 3.81
C VAL A 384 -9.66 -25.25 4.99
N PRO A 385 -10.60 -24.71 5.79
CA PRO A 385 -11.22 -25.45 6.88
C PRO A 385 -11.93 -26.73 6.39
N GLU A 386 -12.02 -27.71 7.28
CA GLU A 386 -12.72 -28.95 7.03
C GLU A 386 -14.15 -28.72 6.52
N GLY A 387 -14.56 -29.47 5.47
CA GLY A 387 -15.87 -29.32 4.80
C GLY A 387 -15.99 -28.09 3.92
N SER A 388 -14.89 -27.34 3.69
CA SER A 388 -14.94 -26.08 2.91
C SER A 388 -14.35 -26.19 1.51
N ARG A 389 -13.67 -27.27 1.19
CA ARG A 389 -12.90 -27.40 -0.05
C ARG A 389 -13.75 -27.25 -1.30
N ALA A 390 -14.87 -27.95 -1.36
CA ALA A 390 -15.80 -27.84 -2.48
C ALA A 390 -16.31 -26.41 -2.66
N TYR A 391 -16.61 -25.71 -1.56
CA TYR A 391 -17.00 -24.30 -1.61
C TYR A 391 -15.92 -23.44 -2.27
N TYR A 392 -14.65 -23.54 -1.82
CA TYR A 392 -13.56 -22.73 -2.35
C TYR A 392 -13.26 -23.04 -3.82
N ARG A 393 -13.38 -24.30 -4.24
CA ARG A 393 -13.23 -24.68 -5.65
C ARG A 393 -14.36 -24.19 -6.56
N GLY A 394 -15.53 -23.87 -6.02
CA GLY A 394 -16.64 -23.26 -6.74
C GLY A 394 -16.59 -21.75 -6.85
N GLN A 395 -15.75 -21.07 -6.06
CA GLN A 395 -15.71 -19.61 -5.98
C GLN A 395 -14.68 -19.00 -6.92
N ASP A 396 -15.02 -17.84 -7.50
CA ASP A 396 -14.09 -17.05 -8.31
C ASP A 396 -12.82 -16.72 -7.51
N VAL A 397 -11.68 -16.64 -8.17
CA VAL A 397 -10.33 -16.51 -7.61
C VAL A 397 -9.85 -17.78 -6.92
N TRP A 398 -10.60 -18.34 -5.98
CA TRP A 398 -10.17 -19.51 -5.19
C TRP A 398 -10.07 -20.78 -6.03
N LYS A 399 -10.94 -20.95 -7.01
CA LYS A 399 -10.90 -22.05 -7.99
C LYS A 399 -9.67 -22.05 -8.88
N GLU A 400 -8.96 -20.91 -8.97
CA GLU A 400 -7.72 -20.79 -9.74
C GLU A 400 -6.50 -21.41 -9.02
N PHE A 401 -6.63 -21.70 -7.71
CA PHE A 401 -5.60 -22.43 -6.98
C PHE A 401 -5.57 -23.89 -7.43
N LEU A 402 -4.40 -24.35 -7.89
CA LEU A 402 -4.24 -25.75 -8.30
C LEU A 402 -4.29 -26.72 -7.13
N ASN A 403 -3.71 -26.34 -6.00
CA ASN A 403 -3.61 -27.17 -4.82
C ASN A 403 -4.50 -26.62 -3.71
N VAL A 404 -5.70 -27.16 -3.56
CA VAL A 404 -6.58 -26.87 -2.44
C VAL A 404 -6.54 -28.03 -1.46
N VAL A 405 -5.99 -27.79 -0.29
CA VAL A 405 -5.80 -28.77 0.79
C VAL A 405 -6.82 -28.50 1.88
N GLU A 406 -7.53 -29.51 2.31
CA GLU A 406 -8.47 -29.38 3.43
C GLU A 406 -7.80 -29.79 4.73
N ASP A 407 -7.95 -28.96 5.77
CA ASP A 407 -7.49 -29.28 7.13
C ASP A 407 -8.44 -30.30 7.76
N ASN A 408 -8.18 -31.58 7.53
CA ASN A 408 -9.02 -32.68 8.04
C ASN A 408 -8.74 -32.95 9.52
N THR A 409 -9.62 -32.48 10.40
CA THR A 409 -9.54 -32.68 11.85
C THR A 409 -10.44 -33.82 12.35
N SER A 410 -11.42 -34.26 11.54
CA SER A 410 -12.39 -35.31 11.93
C SER A 410 -11.90 -36.74 11.69
N GLY A 411 -10.81 -36.90 10.91
CA GLY A 411 -10.31 -38.23 10.51
C GLY A 411 -11.16 -38.94 9.46
N LYS A 412 -12.12 -38.25 8.83
CA LYS A 412 -12.89 -38.76 7.69
C LYS A 412 -12.03 -38.72 6.43
N GLU A 413 -12.14 -39.78 5.61
CA GLU A 413 -11.51 -39.80 4.30
C GLU A 413 -12.50 -39.28 3.25
N TYR A 414 -12.05 -38.37 2.41
CA TYR A 414 -12.83 -37.81 1.31
C TYR A 414 -12.15 -38.13 -0.02
N CYS A 415 -12.98 -38.35 -1.04
CA CYS A 415 -12.52 -38.46 -2.42
C CYS A 415 -12.89 -37.18 -3.17
N GLU A 416 -11.97 -36.65 -3.95
CA GLU A 416 -12.22 -35.54 -4.85
C GLU A 416 -12.94 -36.01 -6.09
N VAL A 417 -13.92 -35.26 -6.51
CA VAL A 417 -14.64 -35.47 -7.76
C VAL A 417 -14.53 -34.21 -8.60
N GLN A 418 -13.84 -34.33 -9.73
CA GLN A 418 -13.85 -33.32 -10.78
C GLN A 418 -14.85 -33.71 -11.84
N VAL A 419 -15.70 -32.78 -12.27
CA VAL A 419 -16.63 -32.98 -13.39
C VAL A 419 -16.41 -31.90 -14.42
N GLU A 420 -16.12 -32.31 -15.65
CA GLU A 420 -15.96 -31.43 -16.81
C GLU A 420 -17.00 -31.75 -17.89
N SER A 421 -17.37 -30.74 -18.67
CA SER A 421 -18.17 -30.92 -19.87
C SER A 421 -17.52 -30.21 -21.04
N THR A 422 -17.47 -30.89 -22.19
CA THR A 422 -16.94 -30.31 -23.44
C THR A 422 -17.97 -29.43 -24.17
N GLY A 423 -19.24 -29.39 -23.70
CA GLY A 423 -20.30 -28.59 -24.30
C GLY A 423 -21.27 -27.98 -23.29
N TYR A 424 -22.14 -27.10 -23.76
CA TYR A 424 -23.16 -26.47 -22.90
C TYR A 424 -24.16 -27.50 -22.37
N SER A 425 -24.18 -27.65 -21.06
CA SER A 425 -25.10 -28.53 -20.34
C SER A 425 -25.27 -28.07 -18.90
N THR A 426 -26.40 -28.35 -18.31
CA THR A 426 -26.60 -28.22 -16.87
C THR A 426 -26.26 -29.55 -16.23
N ILE A 427 -25.25 -29.60 -15.40
CA ILE A 427 -24.88 -30.78 -14.65
C ILE A 427 -25.26 -30.62 -13.19
N LYS A 428 -25.83 -31.70 -12.59
CA LYS A 428 -26.06 -31.81 -11.16
C LYS A 428 -25.29 -33.01 -10.63
N VAL A 429 -24.64 -32.81 -9.49
CA VAL A 429 -23.99 -33.89 -8.75
C VAL A 429 -24.71 -34.04 -7.42
N ASN A 430 -25.21 -35.25 -7.12
CA ASN A 430 -26.02 -35.51 -5.94
C ASN A 430 -27.20 -34.53 -5.77
N ASP A 431 -27.89 -34.19 -6.88
CA ASP A 431 -29.02 -33.26 -6.99
C ASP A 431 -28.66 -31.75 -6.68
N GLU A 432 -27.43 -31.43 -6.37
CA GLU A 432 -26.95 -30.06 -6.32
C GLU A 432 -26.59 -29.55 -7.71
N GLY A 433 -27.15 -28.41 -8.08
CA GLY A 433 -26.95 -27.83 -9.41
C GLY A 433 -25.56 -27.17 -9.54
N VAL A 434 -24.82 -27.56 -10.57
CA VAL A 434 -23.47 -27.11 -10.85
C VAL A 434 -23.40 -26.04 -11.94
N GLY A 435 -24.55 -25.74 -12.56
CA GLY A 435 -24.64 -24.74 -13.63
C GLY A 435 -24.10 -25.20 -14.98
N SER A 436 -24.05 -24.30 -15.96
CA SER A 436 -23.53 -24.57 -17.31
C SER A 436 -22.01 -24.68 -17.26
N LEU A 437 -21.48 -25.88 -17.45
CA LEU A 437 -20.05 -26.17 -17.29
C LEU A 437 -19.28 -26.05 -18.61
N LEU A 438 -18.71 -24.85 -18.81
CA LEU A 438 -17.48 -24.69 -19.59
C LEU A 438 -16.26 -24.64 -18.64
N LYS A 439 -16.43 -24.98 -17.36
CA LYS A 439 -15.38 -24.94 -16.32
C LYS A 439 -15.51 -26.22 -15.49
N PRO A 440 -14.40 -26.86 -15.10
CA PRO A 440 -14.44 -28.00 -14.20
C PRO A 440 -15.14 -27.63 -12.89
N TYR A 441 -16.02 -28.51 -12.47
CA TYR A 441 -16.64 -28.44 -11.15
C TYR A 441 -15.97 -29.43 -10.22
N TRP A 442 -15.69 -28.98 -9.01
CA TRP A 442 -15.01 -29.77 -8.01
C TRP A 442 -15.90 -29.92 -6.78
N MET A 443 -16.00 -31.14 -6.26
CA MET A 443 -16.65 -31.45 -5.01
C MET A 443 -15.88 -32.52 -4.26
N GLU A 444 -16.21 -32.67 -2.98
CA GLU A 444 -15.74 -33.78 -2.18
C GLU A 444 -16.91 -34.67 -1.80
N ILE A 445 -16.66 -35.97 -1.81
CA ILE A 445 -17.60 -36.96 -1.33
C ILE A 445 -16.90 -37.80 -0.26
N GLU A 446 -17.56 -38.05 0.86
CA GLU A 446 -17.02 -38.95 1.87
C GLU A 446 -16.83 -40.35 1.25
N LYS A 447 -15.65 -40.93 1.45
CA LYS A 447 -15.28 -42.21 0.87
C LYS A 447 -16.30 -43.30 1.19
N GLY A 448 -16.75 -43.99 0.19
CA GLY A 448 -17.78 -45.03 0.31
C GLY A 448 -19.22 -44.53 0.09
N GLN A 449 -19.43 -43.22 -0.08
CA GLN A 449 -20.75 -42.70 -0.44
C GLN A 449 -21.04 -42.81 -1.94
N PRO A 450 -22.29 -42.95 -2.36
CA PRO A 450 -22.66 -43.00 -3.78
C PRO A 450 -22.58 -41.62 -4.42
N LEU A 451 -22.31 -41.59 -5.73
CA LEU A 451 -22.33 -40.37 -6.55
C LEU A 451 -23.37 -40.52 -7.67
N LYS A 452 -24.24 -39.55 -7.78
CA LYS A 452 -25.22 -39.41 -8.85
C LYS A 452 -24.86 -38.22 -9.72
N LEU A 453 -24.52 -38.44 -10.97
CA LEU A 453 -24.35 -37.40 -11.97
C LEU A 453 -25.63 -37.28 -12.81
N THR A 454 -26.21 -36.10 -12.89
CA THR A 454 -27.35 -35.81 -13.75
C THR A 454 -26.93 -34.73 -14.75
N ILE A 455 -27.07 -35.02 -16.03
CA ILE A 455 -26.68 -34.15 -17.14
C ILE A 455 -27.95 -33.76 -17.90
N LEU A 456 -28.27 -32.48 -17.92
CA LEU A 456 -29.35 -31.91 -18.72
C LEU A 456 -28.75 -31.09 -19.86
N LEU A 457 -29.01 -31.51 -21.09
CA LEU A 457 -28.59 -30.76 -22.27
C LEU A 457 -29.51 -29.57 -22.47
N ASP A 458 -28.95 -28.38 -22.58
CA ASP A 458 -29.73 -27.16 -22.86
C ASP A 458 -30.32 -27.23 -24.28
N ASP A 459 -31.64 -26.95 -24.40
CA ASP A 459 -32.31 -26.87 -25.70
C ASP A 459 -31.65 -25.82 -26.59
N ALA A 460 -31.06 -26.25 -27.68
CA ALA A 460 -30.41 -25.38 -28.67
C ALA A 460 -31.44 -24.63 -29.54
N SER A 461 -32.40 -23.92 -28.92
CA SER A 461 -33.55 -23.36 -29.62
C SER A 461 -33.34 -22.04 -30.38
N SER A 462 -32.07 -21.56 -30.60
CA SER A 462 -31.94 -20.30 -31.34
C SER A 462 -30.76 -20.10 -32.28
N TYR A 463 -29.73 -20.95 -32.29
CA TYR A 463 -28.61 -20.75 -33.22
C TYR A 463 -28.05 -22.07 -33.76
N SER A 464 -28.54 -22.52 -34.91
CA SER A 464 -28.08 -23.62 -35.77
C SER A 464 -28.48 -25.06 -35.39
N GLY A 465 -29.40 -25.62 -36.16
CA GLY A 465 -30.02 -26.93 -36.20
C GLY A 465 -29.14 -28.17 -36.12
N GLY A 466 -28.70 -28.52 -34.93
CA GLY A 466 -28.10 -29.80 -34.64
C GLY A 466 -28.57 -30.29 -33.26
N THR A 467 -29.12 -31.50 -33.17
CA THR A 467 -29.40 -32.18 -31.91
C THR A 467 -28.09 -32.51 -31.19
N ARG A 468 -27.96 -32.04 -29.95
CA ARG A 468 -26.84 -32.41 -29.08
C ARG A 468 -27.15 -33.74 -28.40
N TYR A 469 -26.13 -34.49 -28.10
CA TYR A 469 -26.21 -35.72 -27.33
C TYR A 469 -24.96 -35.86 -26.46
N VAL A 470 -25.06 -36.59 -25.37
CA VAL A 470 -23.89 -37.00 -24.59
C VAL A 470 -23.21 -38.14 -25.36
N ALA A 471 -22.06 -37.84 -25.91
CA ALA A 471 -21.30 -38.81 -26.71
C ALA A 471 -20.65 -39.87 -25.82
N SER A 472 -20.06 -39.45 -24.70
CA SER A 472 -19.49 -40.36 -23.68
C SER A 472 -19.44 -39.68 -22.32
N VAL A 473 -19.40 -40.49 -21.27
CA VAL A 473 -18.95 -40.08 -19.94
C VAL A 473 -17.75 -40.95 -19.57
N LYS A 474 -16.61 -40.32 -19.33
CA LYS A 474 -15.41 -41.00 -18.87
C LYS A 474 -15.19 -40.73 -17.40
N VAL A 475 -14.90 -41.78 -16.64
CA VAL A 475 -14.53 -41.74 -15.24
C VAL A 475 -13.10 -42.24 -15.12
N ASN A 476 -12.19 -41.41 -14.67
CA ASN A 476 -10.74 -41.70 -14.62
C ASN A 476 -10.18 -42.19 -15.98
N GLY A 477 -10.70 -41.63 -17.08
CA GLY A 477 -10.32 -41.97 -18.45
C GLY A 477 -10.97 -43.23 -19.01
N GLU A 478 -11.70 -44.01 -18.22
CA GLU A 478 -12.45 -45.17 -18.68
C GLU A 478 -13.88 -44.78 -19.08
N GLU A 479 -14.34 -45.24 -20.24
CA GLU A 479 -15.67 -44.94 -20.72
C GLU A 479 -16.70 -45.76 -19.95
N MET A 480 -17.63 -45.05 -19.30
CA MET A 480 -18.70 -45.66 -18.53
C MET A 480 -19.94 -45.87 -19.40
N LEU A 481 -20.35 -47.12 -19.61
CA LEU A 481 -21.55 -47.51 -20.29
C LEU A 481 -22.49 -48.29 -19.33
N PRO A 482 -23.81 -48.02 -19.34
CA PRO A 482 -24.48 -46.97 -20.10
C PRO A 482 -24.80 -45.75 -19.25
N VAL A 483 -24.59 -44.57 -19.81
CA VAL A 483 -25.29 -43.38 -19.38
C VAL A 483 -26.76 -43.60 -19.73
N MET A 484 -27.64 -43.79 -18.77
CA MET A 484 -29.07 -43.97 -19.06
C MET A 484 -29.67 -42.65 -19.51
N GLU A 485 -30.16 -42.60 -20.74
CA GLU A 485 -31.13 -41.60 -21.16
C GLU A 485 -32.43 -41.83 -20.36
N VAL A 486 -32.80 -40.86 -19.52
CA VAL A 486 -33.97 -40.99 -18.66
C VAL A 486 -35.20 -40.48 -19.38
N GLU A 487 -35.10 -39.33 -20.06
CA GLU A 487 -36.18 -38.74 -20.87
C GLU A 487 -35.59 -37.61 -21.72
N GLY A 488 -35.62 -37.73 -23.04
CA GLY A 488 -35.22 -36.69 -23.98
C GLY A 488 -33.77 -36.22 -23.80
N ASN A 489 -33.56 -35.02 -23.20
CA ASN A 489 -32.24 -34.42 -23.00
C ASN A 489 -31.61 -34.73 -21.64
N LEU A 490 -32.18 -35.63 -20.84
CA LEU A 490 -31.73 -35.92 -19.48
C LEU A 490 -30.97 -37.26 -19.43
N TYR A 491 -29.75 -37.21 -18.96
CA TYR A 491 -28.88 -38.38 -18.78
C TYR A 491 -28.44 -38.51 -17.31
N GLN A 492 -28.26 -39.75 -16.84
CA GLN A 492 -27.82 -40.04 -15.49
C GLN A 492 -26.72 -41.10 -15.46
N LEU A 493 -25.73 -40.89 -14.60
CA LEU A 493 -24.71 -41.85 -14.20
C LEU A 493 -24.77 -42.04 -12.69
N LEU A 494 -24.80 -43.29 -12.23
CA LEU A 494 -24.77 -43.65 -10.81
C LEU A 494 -23.52 -44.46 -10.53
N LEU A 495 -22.75 -44.05 -9.53
CA LEU A 495 -21.63 -44.79 -8.95
C LEU A 495 -22.01 -45.18 -7.53
N ASP A 496 -22.03 -46.48 -7.22
CA ASP A 496 -22.55 -47.02 -5.96
C ASP A 496 -21.74 -46.62 -4.74
N ALA A 497 -20.41 -46.53 -4.88
CA ALA A 497 -19.52 -46.08 -3.80
C ALA A 497 -18.27 -45.45 -4.40
N VAL A 498 -17.93 -44.26 -3.97
CA VAL A 498 -16.69 -43.58 -4.39
C VAL A 498 -15.57 -43.98 -3.43
N SER A 499 -14.57 -44.69 -3.91
CA SER A 499 -13.45 -45.19 -3.11
C SER A 499 -12.11 -44.52 -3.43
N GLU A 500 -12.05 -43.73 -4.50
CA GLU A 500 -10.88 -42.99 -4.99
C GLU A 500 -11.30 -41.69 -5.64
N ASN A 501 -10.34 -40.80 -5.89
CA ASN A 501 -10.58 -39.56 -6.61
C ASN A 501 -11.09 -39.81 -8.02
N LEU A 502 -12.10 -39.07 -8.44
CA LEU A 502 -12.75 -39.23 -9.74
C LEU A 502 -12.53 -38.01 -10.62
N ASP A 503 -12.06 -38.28 -11.84
CA ASP A 503 -12.05 -37.32 -12.94
C ASP A 503 -13.14 -37.74 -13.93
N ILE A 504 -14.24 -36.95 -13.98
CA ILE A 504 -15.41 -37.24 -14.81
C ILE A 504 -15.45 -36.23 -15.95
N VAL A 505 -15.27 -36.75 -17.17
CA VAL A 505 -15.37 -35.95 -18.39
C VAL A 505 -16.64 -36.31 -19.14
N VAL A 506 -17.55 -35.36 -19.28
CA VAL A 506 -18.77 -35.48 -20.07
C VAL A 506 -18.51 -34.91 -21.46
N ASP A 507 -18.43 -35.77 -22.47
CA ASP A 507 -18.17 -35.35 -23.84
C ASP A 507 -19.50 -35.02 -24.56
N ILE A 508 -19.68 -33.74 -24.86
CA ILE A 508 -20.82 -33.20 -25.59
C ILE A 508 -20.29 -32.50 -26.85
N PRO A 509 -20.24 -33.19 -27.98
CA PRO A 509 -19.58 -32.67 -29.16
C PRO A 509 -20.21 -31.37 -29.66
N TRP A 510 -19.35 -30.41 -29.82
CA TRP A 510 -19.68 -29.13 -30.47
C TRP A 510 -18.66 -28.78 -31.53
N ARG A 511 -18.46 -29.28 -32.57
CA ARG A 511 -17.44 -29.07 -33.60
C ARG A 511 -16.08 -29.75 -33.35
N SER A 512 -15.59 -30.30 -34.41
CA SER A 512 -14.53 -31.25 -34.52
C SER A 512 -13.10 -30.71 -34.38
N TYR A 513 -12.76 -30.07 -33.27
CA TYR A 513 -11.35 -29.87 -32.94
C TYR A 513 -11.05 -30.64 -31.67
N ALA A 514 -10.02 -31.49 -31.72
CA ALA A 514 -9.64 -32.35 -30.60
C ALA A 514 -8.36 -31.85 -29.96
N VAL A 515 -8.37 -31.68 -28.64
CA VAL A 515 -7.11 -31.64 -27.87
C VAL A 515 -6.88 -33.01 -27.29
N THR A 516 -5.91 -33.74 -27.86
CA THR A 516 -5.52 -35.06 -27.38
C THR A 516 -4.38 -34.90 -26.41
N ILE A 517 -4.54 -35.37 -25.18
CA ILE A 517 -3.51 -35.32 -24.16
C ILE A 517 -3.01 -36.72 -23.90
N SER A 518 -1.71 -36.95 -24.09
CA SER A 518 -1.04 -38.19 -23.74
C SER A 518 -0.01 -37.95 -22.64
N GLN A 519 -0.02 -38.78 -21.62
CA GLN A 519 0.97 -38.69 -20.54
C GLN A 519 1.55 -40.05 -20.18
N SER A 520 2.81 -40.07 -19.74
CA SER A 520 3.36 -41.20 -19.00
C SER A 520 2.84 -41.17 -17.55
N SER A 521 2.85 -42.30 -16.85
CA SER A 521 2.51 -42.34 -15.43
C SER A 521 3.43 -41.44 -14.60
N GLY A 522 2.91 -40.67 -13.68
CA GLY A 522 3.74 -39.87 -12.76
C GLY A 522 3.24 -38.46 -12.43
N GLY A 523 2.00 -38.10 -12.80
CA GLY A 523 1.44 -36.79 -12.48
C GLY A 523 -0.01 -36.61 -12.87
N ASN A 524 -0.53 -35.45 -12.61
CA ASN A 524 -1.90 -35.06 -12.94
C ASN A 524 -1.91 -33.93 -13.98
N ILE A 525 -2.94 -33.95 -14.83
CA ILE A 525 -3.18 -32.92 -15.84
C ILE A 525 -4.55 -32.31 -15.59
N TYR A 526 -4.61 -31.00 -15.68
CA TYR A 526 -5.85 -30.23 -15.54
C TYR A 526 -6.02 -29.36 -16.78
N VAL A 527 -7.15 -29.51 -17.45
CA VAL A 527 -7.52 -28.66 -18.59
C VAL A 527 -8.56 -27.65 -18.10
N ILE A 528 -8.24 -26.37 -18.21
CA ILE A 528 -9.10 -25.29 -17.72
C ILE A 528 -9.48 -24.40 -18.90
N PRO A 529 -10.70 -24.52 -19.43
CA PRO A 529 -11.21 -23.56 -20.40
C PRO A 529 -11.36 -22.19 -19.73
N ALA A 530 -10.64 -21.19 -20.22
CA ALA A 530 -10.74 -19.81 -19.74
C ALA A 530 -11.82 -19.00 -20.49
N SER A 531 -12.19 -19.43 -21.71
CA SER A 531 -13.29 -18.90 -22.53
C SER A 531 -13.58 -19.88 -23.68
N GLN A 532 -14.51 -19.52 -24.59
CA GLN A 532 -14.77 -20.31 -25.80
C GLN A 532 -13.54 -20.48 -26.71
N THR A 533 -12.56 -19.57 -26.60
CA THR A 533 -11.34 -19.56 -27.44
C THR A 533 -10.05 -19.66 -26.63
N ARG A 534 -10.10 -19.64 -25.30
CA ARG A 534 -8.92 -19.68 -24.43
C ARG A 534 -8.96 -20.90 -23.53
N MET A 535 -7.84 -21.56 -23.40
CA MET A 535 -7.69 -22.77 -22.58
C MET A 535 -6.31 -22.79 -21.92
N ASP A 536 -6.27 -23.18 -20.65
CA ASP A 536 -5.04 -23.47 -19.93
C ASP A 536 -4.92 -24.96 -19.70
N VAL A 537 -3.78 -25.56 -20.04
CA VAL A 537 -3.44 -26.94 -19.67
C VAL A 537 -2.38 -26.91 -18.58
N ARG A 538 -2.73 -27.38 -17.40
CA ARG A 538 -1.86 -27.40 -16.22
C ARG A 538 -1.42 -28.80 -15.88
N VAL A 539 -0.15 -28.94 -15.55
CA VAL A 539 0.50 -30.23 -15.32
C VAL A 539 1.21 -30.22 -13.98
N THR A 540 1.00 -31.24 -13.17
CA THR A 540 1.70 -31.43 -11.90
C THR A 540 2.34 -32.80 -11.81
N ALA A 541 3.57 -32.89 -11.29
CA ALA A 541 4.21 -34.17 -11.02
C ALA A 541 3.76 -34.70 -9.64
N ALA A 542 3.41 -35.98 -9.60
CA ALA A 542 3.14 -36.70 -8.35
C ALA A 542 4.39 -36.85 -7.48
N ASP A 543 4.22 -37.22 -6.22
CA ASP A 543 5.33 -37.46 -5.31
C ASP A 543 6.27 -38.56 -5.84
N GLY A 544 7.56 -38.25 -5.82
CA GLY A 544 8.60 -39.14 -6.36
C GLY A 544 8.85 -39.04 -7.88
N TYR A 545 8.15 -38.09 -8.55
CA TYR A 545 8.35 -37.83 -9.98
C TYR A 545 8.74 -36.36 -10.23
N THR A 546 9.26 -36.11 -11.42
CA THR A 546 9.49 -34.74 -11.95
C THR A 546 9.02 -34.69 -13.40
N ILE A 547 8.51 -33.55 -13.85
CA ILE A 547 8.21 -33.36 -15.26
C ILE A 547 9.54 -33.38 -16.02
N ASP A 548 9.59 -34.18 -17.07
CA ASP A 548 10.77 -34.29 -17.96
C ASP A 548 10.57 -33.40 -19.19
N SER A 549 9.39 -33.44 -19.80
CA SER A 549 9.04 -32.54 -20.90
C SER A 549 7.53 -32.35 -21.04
N ILE A 550 7.14 -31.18 -21.57
CA ILE A 550 5.79 -30.88 -22.05
C ILE A 550 5.94 -30.43 -23.50
N LYS A 551 5.36 -31.20 -24.42
CA LYS A 551 5.41 -30.93 -25.87
C LYS A 551 3.99 -30.78 -26.39
N ASP A 552 3.75 -29.77 -27.19
CA ASP A 552 2.52 -29.54 -27.93
C ASP A 552 2.81 -29.69 -29.43
N TYR A 553 1.96 -30.42 -30.14
CA TYR A 553 1.96 -30.55 -31.58
C TYR A 553 0.65 -30.03 -32.16
N SER A 554 0.73 -29.01 -33.02
CA SER A 554 -0.40 -28.45 -33.75
C SER A 554 -0.48 -29.08 -35.14
N SER A 555 -1.66 -29.56 -35.51
CA SER A 555 -1.87 -30.24 -36.80
C SER A 555 -1.80 -29.30 -38.01
N SER A 556 -2.28 -28.07 -37.87
CA SER A 556 -2.32 -27.09 -38.97
C SER A 556 -0.93 -26.51 -39.29
N TRP A 557 -0.09 -26.34 -38.27
CA TRP A 557 1.24 -25.73 -38.45
C TRP A 557 2.35 -26.77 -38.58
N GLN A 558 2.04 -28.03 -38.29
CA GLN A 558 3.03 -29.15 -38.25
C GLN A 558 4.27 -28.81 -37.41
N THR A 559 4.09 -27.99 -36.40
CA THR A 559 5.16 -27.55 -35.49
C THR A 559 4.99 -28.21 -34.14
N SER A 560 6.12 -28.49 -33.47
CA SER A 560 6.14 -28.96 -32.09
C SER A 560 6.85 -27.96 -31.24
N GLU A 561 6.15 -27.43 -30.22
CA GLU A 561 6.72 -26.52 -29.24
C GLU A 561 6.99 -27.25 -27.92
N GLN A 562 8.09 -26.89 -27.28
CA GLN A 562 8.40 -27.35 -25.93
C GLN A 562 8.09 -26.24 -24.96
N HIS A 563 7.25 -26.54 -23.95
CA HIS A 563 6.84 -25.60 -22.95
C HIS A 563 7.72 -25.66 -21.70
N GLU A 564 7.91 -24.52 -21.08
CA GLU A 564 8.70 -24.38 -19.86
C GLU A 564 7.96 -25.01 -18.66
N HIS A 565 8.75 -25.63 -17.76
CA HIS A 565 8.29 -26.18 -16.50
C HIS A 565 9.41 -26.14 -15.46
N ASP A 566 9.03 -26.11 -14.18
CA ASP A 566 9.97 -26.11 -13.04
C ASP A 566 10.36 -27.50 -12.56
N GLY A 567 9.95 -28.53 -13.28
CA GLY A 567 10.13 -29.95 -12.93
C GLY A 567 9.04 -30.49 -11.99
N LYS A 568 8.26 -29.64 -11.31
CA LYS A 568 7.14 -30.03 -10.48
C LYS A 568 5.80 -29.66 -11.11
N THR A 569 5.78 -28.50 -11.77
CA THR A 569 4.59 -27.94 -12.42
C THR A 569 4.92 -27.36 -13.78
N GLY A 570 3.92 -27.26 -14.65
CA GLY A 570 4.01 -26.60 -15.95
C GLY A 570 2.64 -26.14 -16.41
N VAL A 571 2.59 -25.08 -17.24
CA VAL A 571 1.35 -24.51 -17.78
C VAL A 571 1.52 -24.21 -19.25
N ILE A 572 0.52 -24.55 -20.06
CA ILE A 572 0.39 -24.14 -21.46
C ILE A 572 -0.83 -23.24 -21.56
N HIS A 573 -0.67 -22.08 -22.15
CA HIS A 573 -1.73 -21.11 -22.41
C HIS A 573 -2.11 -21.10 -23.88
N TYR A 574 -3.38 -21.35 -24.20
CA TYR A 574 -3.92 -21.25 -25.55
C TYR A 574 -4.83 -20.01 -25.65
N GLU A 575 -4.48 -19.08 -26.53
CA GLU A 575 -5.30 -17.88 -26.81
C GLU A 575 -6.45 -18.18 -27.78
N ASP A 576 -6.27 -19.15 -28.70
CA ASP A 576 -7.28 -19.54 -29.69
C ASP A 576 -7.18 -21.03 -30.04
N TRP A 577 -7.56 -21.90 -29.11
CA TRP A 577 -7.48 -23.36 -29.27
C TRP A 577 -8.51 -23.93 -30.25
N THR A 578 -9.50 -23.12 -30.66
CA THR A 578 -10.59 -23.58 -31.55
C THR A 578 -10.22 -23.66 -33.02
N ARG A 579 -9.00 -23.29 -33.39
CA ARG A 579 -8.55 -23.23 -34.80
C ARG A 579 -7.77 -24.43 -35.26
N ASP A 580 -7.39 -25.33 -34.34
CA ASP A 580 -6.48 -26.44 -34.66
C ASP A 580 -6.63 -27.64 -33.73
N ASP A 581 -6.28 -28.82 -34.21
CA ASP A 581 -6.14 -30.01 -33.38
C ASP A 581 -4.76 -29.98 -32.69
N HIS A 582 -4.76 -30.10 -31.39
CA HIS A 582 -3.56 -30.11 -30.57
C HIS A 582 -3.30 -31.50 -29.99
N THR A 583 -2.05 -31.94 -30.01
CA THR A 583 -1.60 -33.13 -29.32
C THR A 583 -0.54 -32.78 -28.30
N ILE A 584 -0.94 -32.78 -27.03
CA ILE A 584 -0.04 -32.47 -25.91
C ILE A 584 0.53 -33.76 -25.36
N THR A 585 1.87 -33.89 -25.34
CA THR A 585 2.57 -35.04 -24.79
C THR A 585 3.38 -34.63 -23.57
N ILE A 586 3.10 -35.26 -22.43
CA ILE A 586 3.76 -34.99 -21.17
C ILE A 586 4.52 -36.22 -20.71
N THR A 587 5.80 -36.03 -20.42
CA THR A 587 6.64 -37.09 -19.88
C THR A 587 7.10 -36.78 -18.47
N TYR A 588 7.06 -37.78 -17.60
CA TYR A 588 7.52 -37.69 -16.23
C TYR A 588 8.71 -38.64 -16.03
N LYS A 589 9.66 -38.21 -15.21
CA LYS A 589 10.83 -38.99 -14.82
C LYS A 589 10.75 -39.25 -13.32
N LYS A 590 10.98 -40.50 -12.94
CA LYS A 590 11.08 -40.88 -11.53
C LYS A 590 12.35 -40.27 -10.92
N LYS A 591 12.22 -39.64 -9.74
CA LYS A 591 13.34 -39.06 -8.99
C LYS A 591 14.31 -40.12 -8.51
#